data_307a33f2752d51649306bbca8105ff7c
#
_entry.id   307a33f2752d51649306bbca8105ff7c
#
_cell.length_a   1.000
_cell.length_b   1.000
_cell.length_c   1.000
_cell.angle_alpha   90.00
_cell.angle_beta   90.00
_cell.angle_gamma   90.00
#
_symmetry.space_group_name_H-M   'P 1'
#
loop_
_entity.id
_entity.type
_entity.pdbx_description
1 polymer ?
#
loop_
_entity_poly.entity_id
_entity_poly.type
_entity_poly.pdbx_seq_one_letter_code
_entity_poly.pdbx_strand_id
1 'polypeptide(L)'
;MASPLLAQFIRYGGAGAIGTAAHFVTLAALVQLAGVGPVVASTIGAVVGAVINYALNYRFTFASRRAHHIALPRFGAISVAGIVLNAAVLSIVLEFVQPHYLVAQVVATGTVLIVGNGGPAARG
;
A
#
# COMPACT_ATOMS: atom_id res chain seq x y z
N MET A 1 13.34 7.36 -27.30
CA MET A 1 12.42 6.26 -27.04
C MET A 1 12.57 5.80 -25.59
N ALA A 2 11.48 5.73 -24.86
CA ALA A 2 11.56 5.28 -23.46
C ALA A 2 11.97 3.81 -23.41
N SER A 3 12.89 3.46 -22.52
CA SER A 3 13.27 2.07 -22.33
C SER A 3 12.10 1.27 -21.75
N PRO A 4 12.05 -0.03 -21.99
CA PRO A 4 11.05 -0.89 -21.34
C PRO A 4 11.09 -0.77 -19.82
N LEU A 5 12.27 -0.57 -19.25
CA LEU A 5 12.44 -0.41 -17.83
C LEU A 5 11.78 0.87 -17.31
N LEU A 6 11.94 1.97 -18.05
CA LEU A 6 11.31 3.23 -17.69
C LEU A 6 9.78 3.14 -17.78
N ALA A 7 9.26 2.52 -18.85
CA ALA A 7 7.82 2.32 -19.01
C ALA A 7 7.26 1.47 -17.86
N GLN A 8 7.98 0.43 -17.47
CA GLN A 8 7.59 -0.44 -16.39
C GLN A 8 7.59 0.32 -15.05
N PHE A 9 8.60 1.13 -14.81
CA PHE A 9 8.70 1.97 -13.62
C PHE A 9 7.51 2.94 -13.54
N ILE A 10 7.13 3.57 -14.65
CA ILE A 10 6.00 4.49 -14.69
C ILE A 10 4.70 3.75 -14.37
N ARG A 11 4.50 2.55 -14.92
CA ARG A 11 3.30 1.75 -14.66
C ARG A 11 3.21 1.36 -13.19
N TYR A 12 4.31 0.87 -12.60
CA TYR A 12 4.33 0.50 -11.19
C TYR A 12 4.12 1.72 -10.29
N GLY A 13 4.80 2.82 -10.60
CA GLY A 13 4.67 4.04 -9.84
C GLY A 13 3.27 4.62 -9.91
N GLY A 14 2.66 4.59 -11.11
CA GLY A 14 1.30 5.06 -11.30
C GLY A 14 0.28 4.20 -10.55
N ALA A 15 0.39 2.87 -10.66
CA ALA A 15 -0.50 1.96 -9.96
C ALA A 15 -0.35 2.10 -8.44
N GLY A 16 0.89 2.22 -7.96
CA GLY A 16 1.16 2.42 -6.54
C GLY A 16 0.60 3.74 -6.03
N ALA A 17 0.72 4.82 -6.82
CA ALA A 17 0.18 6.12 -6.45
C ALA A 17 -1.35 6.08 -6.36
N ILE A 18 -2.02 5.42 -7.30
CA ILE A 18 -3.47 5.27 -7.28
C ILE A 18 -3.91 4.45 -6.07
N GLY A 19 -3.22 3.33 -5.79
CA GLY A 19 -3.51 2.51 -4.62
C GLY A 19 -3.30 3.28 -3.32
N THR A 20 -2.24 4.07 -3.21
CA THR A 20 -1.96 4.89 -2.04
C THR A 20 -3.01 5.99 -1.88
N ALA A 21 -3.41 6.63 -2.97
CA ALA A 21 -4.48 7.63 -2.93
C ALA A 21 -5.79 7.00 -2.45
N ALA A 22 -6.14 5.82 -2.94
CA ALA A 22 -7.34 5.11 -2.50
C ALA A 22 -7.25 4.75 -1.02
N HIS A 23 -6.07 4.35 -0.52
CA HIS A 23 -5.85 4.10 0.89
C HIS A 23 -6.14 5.35 1.73
N PHE A 24 -5.55 6.47 1.37
CA PHE A 24 -5.69 7.71 2.13
C PHE A 24 -7.11 8.27 2.07
N VAL A 25 -7.76 8.20 0.91
CA VAL A 25 -9.16 8.64 0.77
C VAL A 25 -10.08 7.77 1.62
N THR A 26 -9.89 6.46 1.60
CA THR A 26 -10.68 5.54 2.43
C THR A 26 -10.45 5.80 3.91
N LEU A 27 -9.20 6.00 4.31
CA LEU A 27 -8.84 6.32 5.69
C LEU A 27 -9.56 7.61 6.14
N ALA A 28 -9.42 8.67 5.37
CA ALA A 28 -10.03 9.96 5.73
C ALA A 28 -11.56 9.87 5.78
N ALA A 29 -12.16 9.19 4.81
CA ALA A 29 -13.61 9.03 4.79
C ALA A 29 -14.11 8.25 6.02
N LEU A 30 -13.45 7.16 6.35
CA LEU A 30 -13.87 6.34 7.49
C LEU A 30 -13.69 7.06 8.82
N VAL A 31 -12.59 7.79 8.99
CA VAL A 31 -12.36 8.54 10.22
C VAL A 31 -13.31 9.73 10.34
N GLN A 32 -13.43 10.53 9.29
CA GLN A 32 -14.13 11.80 9.36
C GLN A 32 -15.64 11.69 9.15
N LEU A 33 -16.08 10.74 8.32
CA LEU A 33 -17.50 10.60 8.01
C LEU A 33 -18.19 9.49 8.80
N ALA A 34 -17.47 8.42 9.13
CA ALA A 34 -18.05 7.27 9.82
C ALA A 34 -17.57 7.11 11.26
N GLY A 35 -16.62 7.92 11.72
CA GLY A 35 -16.13 7.86 13.09
C GLY A 35 -15.31 6.64 13.42
N VAL A 36 -14.77 5.95 12.41
CA VAL A 36 -13.94 4.76 12.61
C VAL A 36 -12.58 5.19 13.16
N GLY A 37 -12.04 4.42 14.10
CA GLY A 37 -10.71 4.69 14.67
C GLY A 37 -9.62 4.65 13.59
N PRO A 38 -8.55 5.48 13.72
CA PRO A 38 -7.56 5.60 12.66
C PRO A 38 -6.86 4.30 12.28
N VAL A 39 -6.54 3.44 13.25
CA VAL A 39 -5.83 2.19 12.96
C VAL A 39 -6.72 1.24 12.17
N VAL A 40 -7.98 1.08 12.56
CA VAL A 40 -8.94 0.23 11.84
C VAL A 40 -9.22 0.82 10.47
N ALA A 41 -9.45 2.14 10.39
CA ALA A 41 -9.70 2.82 9.12
C ALA A 41 -8.52 2.69 8.18
N SER A 42 -7.30 2.81 8.68
CA SER A 42 -6.08 2.65 7.89
C SER A 42 -5.94 1.22 7.38
N THR A 43 -6.26 0.23 8.22
CA THR A 43 -6.19 -1.18 7.80
C THR A 43 -7.17 -1.46 6.66
N ILE A 44 -8.40 -0.98 6.78
CA ILE A 44 -9.40 -1.11 5.71
C ILE A 44 -8.92 -0.40 4.44
N GLY A 45 -8.42 0.82 4.57
CA GLY A 45 -7.88 1.58 3.45
C GLY A 45 -6.70 0.89 2.79
N ALA A 46 -5.82 0.28 3.59
CA ALA A 46 -4.67 -0.46 3.06
C ALA A 46 -5.12 -1.67 2.23
N VAL A 47 -6.17 -2.37 2.67
CA VAL A 47 -6.73 -3.48 1.90
C VAL A 47 -7.31 -2.98 0.58
N VAL A 48 -8.08 -1.88 0.61
CA VAL A 48 -8.64 -1.27 -0.60
C VAL A 48 -7.51 -0.87 -1.56
N GLY A 49 -6.50 -0.19 -1.05
CA GLY A 49 -5.36 0.24 -1.86
C GLY A 49 -4.59 -0.94 -2.44
N ALA A 50 -4.41 -2.00 -1.66
CA ALA A 50 -3.70 -3.20 -2.12
C ALA A 50 -4.46 -3.91 -3.24
N VAL A 51 -5.78 -4.03 -3.12
CA VAL A 51 -6.61 -4.65 -4.16
C VAL A 51 -6.52 -3.85 -5.45
N ILE A 52 -6.64 -2.53 -5.37
CA ILE A 52 -6.54 -1.66 -6.53
C ILE A 52 -5.14 -1.76 -7.15
N ASN A 53 -4.10 -1.70 -6.33
CA ASN A 53 -2.73 -1.81 -6.80
C ASN A 53 -2.48 -3.14 -7.50
N TYR A 54 -2.94 -4.24 -6.92
CA TYR A 54 -2.81 -5.56 -7.55
C TYR A 54 -3.54 -5.60 -8.90
N ALA A 55 -4.79 -5.13 -8.94
CA ALA A 55 -5.58 -5.17 -10.16
C ALA A 55 -4.93 -4.36 -11.27
N LEU A 56 -4.43 -3.17 -10.96
CA LEU A 56 -3.78 -2.31 -11.95
C LEU A 56 -2.47 -2.91 -12.42
N ASN A 57 -1.64 -3.41 -11.49
CA ASN A 57 -0.36 -4.01 -11.86
C ASN A 57 -0.55 -5.28 -12.66
N TYR A 58 -1.50 -6.13 -12.27
CA TYR A 58 -1.78 -7.35 -13.01
C TYR A 58 -2.23 -7.03 -14.42
N ARG A 59 -3.14 -6.08 -14.57
CA ARG A 59 -3.70 -5.72 -15.86
C ARG A 59 -2.67 -5.06 -16.78
N PHE A 60 -1.87 -4.14 -16.25
CA PHE A 60 -0.99 -3.31 -17.08
C PHE A 60 0.44 -3.84 -17.17
N THR A 61 0.91 -4.54 -16.15
CA THR A 61 2.30 -4.99 -16.10
C THR A 61 2.44 -6.44 -16.51
N PHE A 62 1.60 -7.31 -15.98
CA PHE A 62 1.69 -8.73 -16.29
C PHE A 62 0.94 -9.10 -17.57
N ALA A 63 0.08 -8.24 -18.05
CA ALA A 63 -0.65 -8.42 -19.29
C ALA A 63 -1.30 -9.80 -19.41
N SER A 64 -1.85 -10.29 -18.33
CA SER A 64 -2.50 -11.61 -18.20
C SER A 64 -1.61 -12.80 -18.56
N ARG A 65 -0.31 -12.60 -18.61
CA ARG A 65 0.63 -13.70 -18.88
C ARG A 65 0.94 -14.51 -17.65
N ARG A 66 0.92 -13.89 -16.48
CA ARG A 66 1.17 -14.59 -15.24
C ARG A 66 -0.15 -14.99 -14.61
N ALA A 67 -0.26 -16.28 -14.31
CA ALA A 67 -1.49 -16.79 -13.71
C ALA A 67 -1.67 -16.25 -12.30
N HIS A 68 -2.93 -16.02 -11.91
CA HIS A 68 -3.27 -15.54 -10.58
C HIS A 68 -2.79 -16.48 -9.48
N HIS A 69 -2.76 -17.79 -9.73
CA HIS A 69 -2.32 -18.75 -8.73
C HIS A 69 -0.83 -18.59 -8.36
N ILE A 70 -0.06 -17.89 -9.19
CA ILE A 70 1.34 -17.57 -8.91
C ILE A 70 1.46 -16.16 -8.35
N ALA A 71 0.84 -15.18 -9.00
CA ALA A 71 0.98 -13.78 -8.65
C ALA A 71 0.21 -13.42 -7.37
N LEU A 72 -1.00 -13.92 -7.21
CA LEU A 72 -1.86 -13.51 -6.10
C LEU A 72 -1.34 -13.95 -4.73
N PRO A 73 -0.88 -15.20 -4.52
CA PRO A 73 -0.33 -15.57 -3.21
C PRO A 73 0.91 -14.76 -2.84
N ARG A 74 1.79 -14.47 -3.80
CA ARG A 74 2.98 -13.65 -3.55
C ARG A 74 2.60 -12.24 -3.15
N PHE A 75 1.71 -11.63 -3.92
CA PHE A 75 1.24 -10.29 -3.62
C PHE A 75 0.50 -10.25 -2.29
N GLY A 76 -0.33 -11.27 -2.04
CA GLY A 76 -1.08 -11.38 -0.78
C GLY A 76 -0.17 -11.44 0.43
N ALA A 77 0.89 -12.25 0.37
CA ALA A 77 1.84 -12.36 1.48
C ALA A 77 2.55 -11.05 1.75
N ILE A 78 3.02 -10.37 0.69
CA ILE A 78 3.70 -9.07 0.82
C ILE A 78 2.73 -8.02 1.35
N SER A 79 1.50 -8.02 0.85
CA SER A 79 0.49 -7.05 1.28
C SER A 79 0.09 -7.24 2.73
N VAL A 80 -0.09 -8.47 3.18
CA VAL A 80 -0.41 -8.75 4.59
C VAL A 80 0.71 -8.26 5.49
N ALA A 81 1.97 -8.54 5.12
CA ALA A 81 3.11 -8.06 5.89
C ALA A 81 3.13 -6.52 5.96
N GLY A 82 2.87 -5.85 4.83
CA GLY A 82 2.80 -4.39 4.79
C GLY A 82 1.65 -3.83 5.61
N ILE A 83 0.49 -4.46 5.56
CA ILE A 83 -0.69 -4.03 6.33
C ILE A 83 -0.43 -4.17 7.82
N VAL A 84 0.16 -5.29 8.25
CA VAL A 84 0.49 -5.50 9.66
C VAL A 84 1.52 -4.47 10.13
N LEU A 85 2.56 -4.23 9.34
CA LEU A 85 3.58 -3.24 9.67
C LEU A 85 2.96 -1.83 9.75
N ASN A 86 2.10 -1.48 8.80
CA ASN A 86 1.40 -0.20 8.81
C ASN A 86 0.57 -0.02 10.08
N ALA A 87 -0.19 -1.02 10.47
CA ALA A 87 -1.01 -0.95 11.67
C ALA A 87 -0.14 -0.81 12.92
N ALA A 88 0.96 -1.54 12.98
CA ALA A 88 1.87 -1.48 14.13
C ALA A 88 2.52 -0.09 14.25
N VAL A 89 3.07 0.44 13.15
CA VAL A 89 3.71 1.76 13.16
C VAL A 89 2.69 2.85 13.47
N LEU A 90 1.53 2.80 12.84
CA LEU A 90 0.49 3.80 13.06
C LEU A 90 0.04 3.80 14.54
N SER A 91 -0.16 2.62 15.11
CA SER A 91 -0.54 2.50 16.52
C SER A 91 0.52 3.10 17.44
N ILE A 92 1.79 2.81 17.17
CA ILE A 92 2.90 3.32 17.97
C ILE A 92 2.99 4.84 17.87
N VAL A 93 2.92 5.38 16.65
CA VAL A 93 3.05 6.82 16.43
C VAL A 93 1.88 7.56 17.10
N LEU A 94 0.66 7.07 16.96
CA LEU A 94 -0.50 7.70 17.58
C LEU A 94 -0.45 7.64 19.12
N GLU A 95 0.09 6.55 19.68
CA GLU A 95 0.17 6.38 21.12
C GLU A 95 1.23 7.29 21.74
N PHE A 96 2.43 7.35 21.14
CA PHE A 96 3.57 8.02 21.75
C PHE A 96 3.75 9.47 21.33
N VAL A 97 3.34 9.83 20.12
CA VAL A 97 3.54 11.18 19.60
C VAL A 97 2.22 11.95 19.52
N GLN A 98 1.14 11.26 19.30
CA GLN A 98 -0.23 11.81 19.24
C GLN A 98 -0.38 12.93 18.20
N PRO A 99 0.16 12.75 16.97
CA PRO A 99 -0.06 13.72 15.91
C PRO A 99 -1.45 13.53 15.31
N HIS A 100 -1.82 14.44 14.40
CA HIS A 100 -2.99 14.20 13.57
C HIS A 100 -2.83 12.87 12.82
N TYR A 101 -3.92 12.11 12.69
CA TYR A 101 -3.86 10.75 12.14
C TYR A 101 -3.29 10.69 10.71
N LEU A 102 -3.49 11.74 9.91
CA LEU A 102 -2.93 11.79 8.56
C LEU A 102 -1.41 11.93 8.58
N VAL A 103 -0.87 12.69 9.53
CA VAL A 103 0.58 12.79 9.72
C VAL A 103 1.15 11.45 10.14
N ALA A 104 0.49 10.79 11.10
CA ALA A 104 0.90 9.46 11.53
C ALA A 104 0.84 8.45 10.38
N GLN A 105 -0.17 8.56 9.52
CA GLN A 105 -0.30 7.68 8.37
C GLN A 105 0.82 7.91 7.34
N VAL A 106 1.23 9.15 7.12
CA VAL A 106 2.37 9.43 6.23
C VAL A 106 3.64 8.77 6.76
N VAL A 107 3.87 8.86 8.07
CA VAL A 107 5.03 8.19 8.70
C VAL A 107 4.94 6.68 8.52
N ALA A 108 3.76 6.09 8.78
CA ALA A 108 3.56 4.66 8.64
C ALA A 108 3.76 4.19 7.19
N THR A 109 3.19 4.91 6.24
CA THR A 109 3.33 4.59 4.82
C THR A 109 4.78 4.69 4.38
N GLY A 110 5.47 5.76 4.80
CA GLY A 110 6.89 5.93 4.51
C GLY A 110 7.73 4.78 5.06
N THR A 111 7.45 4.34 6.27
CA THR A 111 8.15 3.21 6.88
C THR A 111 7.94 1.93 6.09
N VAL A 112 6.69 1.64 5.72
CA VAL A 112 6.37 0.45 4.93
C VAL A 112 7.10 0.48 3.59
N LEU A 113 7.12 1.62 2.92
CA LEU A 113 7.81 1.76 1.63
C LEU A 113 9.33 1.55 1.77
N ILE A 114 9.92 2.13 2.80
CA ILE A 114 11.37 1.98 3.04
C ILE A 114 11.73 0.53 3.33
N VAL A 115 10.98 -0.11 4.24
CA VAL A 115 11.23 -1.50 4.60
C VAL A 115 11.00 -2.41 3.40
N GLY A 116 9.90 -2.20 2.66
CA GLY A 116 9.59 -3.02 1.50
C GLY A 116 10.62 -2.91 0.39
N ASN A 117 11.14 -1.71 0.14
CA ASN A 117 12.11 -1.48 -0.94
C ASN A 117 13.54 -1.81 -0.52
N GLY A 118 13.85 -1.71 0.77
CA GLY A 118 15.19 -1.98 1.27
C GLY A 118 15.47 -3.42 1.63
N GLY A 119 14.43 -4.26 1.70
CA GLY A 119 14.56 -5.63 2.12
C GLY A 119 14.97 -6.57 1.00
N PRO A 120 15.55 -7.73 1.34
CA PRO A 120 15.92 -8.73 0.32
C PRO A 120 14.74 -9.22 -0.51
N ALA A 121 13.55 -9.30 0.07
CA ALA A 121 12.35 -9.75 -0.63
C ALA A 121 11.96 -8.82 -1.78
N ALA A 122 12.27 -7.53 -1.67
CA ALA A 122 11.96 -6.56 -2.72
C ALA A 122 12.87 -6.71 -3.93
N ARG A 123 14.01 -7.33 -3.77
CA ARG A 123 15.00 -7.54 -4.83
C ARG A 123 14.87 -8.86 -5.54
N GLY A 124 14.15 -9.76 -4.92
CA GLY A 124 13.96 -11.11 -5.43
C GLY A 124 12.83 -11.24 -6.46
#